data_776c3188d1aba539dcdd2500012df551
#
_entry.id   776c3188d1aba539dcdd2500012df551
#
_cell.length_a   1.000
_cell.length_b   1.000
_cell.length_c   1.000
_cell.angle_alpha   90.00
_cell.angle_beta   90.00
_cell.angle_gamma   90.00
#
_symmetry.space_group_name_H-M   'P 1'
#
loop_
_entity.id
_entity.type
_entity.pdbx_description
1 polymer ?
#
loop_
_entity_poly.entity_id
_entity_poly.type
_entity_poly.pdbx_seq_one_letter_code
_entity_poly.pdbx_strand_id
1 'polypeptide(L)'
;MKDLFYLDAVNEALTEEMARDDSVFIIGEDIAVGYGGGGVFGATRGLLDEFGENRVLDAPLSESAIAGCATGAALVGYRPIVELMFGDFLTIASEQIVNCAAKMRWSLGGEVDMPIVYRTAYGGGVGAGMHHSQCFESWFAGVPGIKVVMPSTPADAKGLLKAAVRDNDPVLVLEHKFLYKRLQGPVPDDDYIIPIGKGDIKREGDDVTIIALSAMVHQALEAAEQLEQENIQAEVVDPRTILPLDEEIILKSVEKTGKAVIVHEAPVIGGFGGEIAAILADKGIDFLEAPVKRVGAPFCPVPSSPEMEAFYLPNAENIVQAVKEIA
;
A
#
# COMPACT_ATOMS: atom_id res chain seq x y z
N MET A 1 -6.69 7.54 21.99
CA MET A 1 -5.87 7.66 20.77
C MET A 1 -4.49 8.08 21.17
N LYS A 2 -3.47 7.48 20.60
CA LYS A 2 -2.06 7.85 20.76
C LYS A 2 -1.47 8.24 19.42
N ASP A 3 -0.49 9.13 19.41
CA ASP A 3 0.21 9.52 18.19
C ASP A 3 1.41 8.59 18.00
N LEU A 4 1.42 7.87 16.87
CA LEU A 4 2.49 6.96 16.47
C LEU A 4 3.12 7.40 15.15
N PHE A 5 4.42 7.13 15.00
CA PHE A 5 4.98 7.09 13.65
C PHE A 5 4.38 5.92 12.87
N TYR A 6 4.32 6.06 11.56
CA TYR A 6 3.80 5.02 10.67
C TYR A 6 4.49 3.66 10.92
N LEU A 7 5.81 3.65 11.06
CA LEU A 7 6.59 2.44 11.34
C LEU A 7 6.24 1.81 12.70
N ASP A 8 6.02 2.64 13.73
CA ASP A 8 5.66 2.15 15.05
C ASP A 8 4.24 1.56 15.04
N ALA A 9 3.33 2.10 14.23
CA ALA A 9 1.99 1.55 14.03
C ALA A 9 2.04 0.17 13.33
N VAL A 10 2.95 -0.03 12.37
CA VAL A 10 3.23 -1.33 11.75
C VAL A 10 3.77 -2.32 12.79
N ASN A 11 4.79 -1.94 13.56
CA ASN A 11 5.37 -2.78 14.60
C ASN A 11 4.32 -3.19 15.65
N GLU A 12 3.48 -2.25 16.08
CA GLU A 12 2.39 -2.53 17.02
C GLU A 12 1.37 -3.51 16.44
N ALA A 13 1.00 -3.38 15.14
CA ALA A 13 0.12 -4.33 14.47
C ALA A 13 0.70 -5.75 14.48
N LEU A 14 1.98 -5.89 14.16
CA LEU A 14 2.69 -7.18 14.17
C LEU A 14 2.70 -7.78 15.58
N THR A 15 3.06 -6.99 16.59
CA THR A 15 3.08 -7.42 18.00
C THR A 15 1.70 -7.90 18.44
N GLU A 16 0.65 -7.12 18.20
CA GLU A 16 -0.70 -7.46 18.62
C GLU A 16 -1.23 -8.74 17.92
N GLU A 17 -0.99 -8.90 16.61
CA GLU A 17 -1.46 -10.10 15.90
C GLU A 17 -0.67 -11.36 16.27
N MET A 18 0.64 -11.25 16.51
CA MET A 18 1.43 -12.37 17.01
C MET A 18 1.06 -12.75 18.44
N ALA A 19 0.72 -11.79 19.31
CA ALA A 19 0.22 -12.06 20.64
C ALA A 19 -1.18 -12.67 20.66
N ARG A 20 -2.03 -12.31 19.69
CA ARG A 20 -3.41 -12.78 19.57
C ARG A 20 -3.51 -14.23 19.09
N ASP A 21 -2.60 -14.66 18.22
CA ASP A 21 -2.73 -15.94 17.50
C ASP A 21 -1.36 -16.64 17.38
N ASP A 22 -1.23 -17.79 18.03
CA ASP A 22 0.02 -18.57 18.05
C ASP A 22 0.39 -19.17 16.68
N SER A 23 -0.52 -19.22 15.72
CA SER A 23 -0.24 -19.66 14.35
C SER A 23 0.43 -18.58 13.50
N VAL A 24 0.42 -17.31 13.93
CA VAL A 24 1.06 -16.19 13.25
C VAL A 24 2.57 -16.24 13.52
N PHE A 25 3.37 -16.23 12.47
CA PHE A 25 4.82 -16.05 12.55
C PHE A 25 5.31 -15.12 11.43
N ILE A 26 6.48 -14.53 11.60
CA ILE A 26 7.10 -13.68 10.58
C ILE A 26 8.40 -14.30 10.07
N ILE A 27 8.60 -14.23 8.76
CA ILE A 27 9.80 -14.71 8.07
C ILE A 27 10.29 -13.63 7.08
N GLY A 28 11.59 -13.40 7.07
CA GLY A 28 12.22 -12.42 6.17
C GLY A 28 13.73 -12.39 6.35
N GLU A 29 14.36 -11.43 5.69
CA GLU A 29 15.82 -11.23 5.77
C GLU A 29 16.13 -10.22 6.88
N ASP A 30 17.12 -10.55 7.75
CA ASP A 30 17.60 -9.67 8.82
C ASP A 30 16.53 -9.17 9.81
N ILE A 31 15.36 -9.80 9.85
CA ILE A 31 14.22 -9.36 10.66
C ILE A 31 14.37 -9.62 12.15
N ALA A 32 15.22 -10.60 12.53
CA ALA A 32 15.45 -10.97 13.92
C ALA A 32 16.67 -10.24 14.50
N VAL A 33 17.84 -10.40 13.90
CA VAL A 33 19.11 -9.89 14.44
C VAL A 33 19.84 -8.89 13.57
N GLY A 34 19.53 -8.83 12.26
CA GLY A 34 20.14 -7.91 11.33
C GLY A 34 19.87 -6.44 11.69
N TYR A 35 20.81 -5.57 11.37
CA TYR A 35 20.74 -4.12 11.61
C TYR A 35 20.42 -3.70 13.06
N GLY A 36 20.82 -4.50 14.03
CA GLY A 36 20.52 -4.28 15.46
C GLY A 36 19.14 -4.74 15.89
N GLY A 37 18.53 -5.66 15.13
CA GLY A 37 17.19 -6.22 15.33
C GLY A 37 16.08 -5.39 14.67
N GLY A 38 15.23 -6.06 13.91
CA GLY A 38 14.05 -5.44 13.33
C GLY A 38 14.10 -5.11 11.83
N GLY A 39 15.06 -5.67 11.10
CA GLY A 39 15.22 -5.42 9.68
C GLY A 39 15.79 -4.03 9.37
N VAL A 40 15.95 -3.71 8.08
CA VAL A 40 16.54 -2.45 7.60
C VAL A 40 15.83 -1.20 8.14
N PHE A 41 14.53 -1.26 8.33
CA PHE A 41 13.71 -0.12 8.77
C PHE A 41 13.36 -0.15 10.25
N GLY A 42 13.39 -1.32 10.89
CA GLY A 42 13.04 -1.53 12.29
C GLY A 42 11.59 -1.94 12.52
N ALA A 43 10.88 -2.45 11.49
CA ALA A 43 9.48 -2.83 11.59
C ALA A 43 9.24 -4.00 12.55
N THR A 44 10.18 -4.93 12.65
CA THR A 44 10.10 -6.13 13.51
C THR A 44 10.88 -6.00 14.81
N ARG A 45 11.29 -4.78 15.18
CA ARG A 45 12.06 -4.53 16.41
C ARG A 45 11.34 -5.07 17.65
N GLY A 46 12.07 -5.83 18.49
CA GLY A 46 11.57 -6.40 19.74
C GLY A 46 10.79 -7.71 19.59
N LEU A 47 10.34 -8.06 18.38
CA LEU A 47 9.53 -9.28 18.19
C LEU A 47 10.29 -10.56 18.53
N LEU A 48 11.60 -10.64 18.22
CA LEU A 48 12.41 -11.81 18.58
C LEU A 48 12.47 -12.03 20.10
N ASP A 49 12.65 -10.96 20.87
CA ASP A 49 12.74 -11.05 22.33
C ASP A 49 11.40 -11.46 22.96
N GLU A 50 10.27 -11.05 22.34
CA GLU A 50 8.93 -11.36 22.85
C GLU A 50 8.40 -12.73 22.41
N PHE A 51 8.60 -13.11 21.15
CA PHE A 51 7.98 -14.31 20.57
C PHE A 51 8.96 -15.46 20.28
N GLY A 52 10.27 -15.21 20.33
CA GLY A 52 11.31 -16.21 20.18
C GLY A 52 11.59 -16.64 18.73
N GLU A 53 12.67 -17.42 18.58
CA GLU A 53 13.24 -17.85 17.28
C GLU A 53 12.32 -18.77 16.45
N ASN A 54 11.32 -19.38 17.07
CA ASN A 54 10.36 -20.24 16.35
C ASN A 54 9.25 -19.45 15.66
N ARG A 55 9.10 -18.17 15.98
CA ARG A 55 8.07 -17.30 15.42
C ARG A 55 8.61 -16.06 14.71
N VAL A 56 9.90 -15.74 14.88
CA VAL A 56 10.59 -14.67 14.17
C VAL A 56 11.80 -15.29 13.48
N LEU A 57 11.67 -15.55 12.18
CA LEU A 57 12.57 -16.40 11.41
C LEU A 57 13.43 -15.57 10.46
N ASP A 58 14.74 -15.46 10.75
CA ASP A 58 15.68 -14.94 9.77
C ASP A 58 15.92 -15.96 8.66
N ALA A 59 15.85 -15.50 7.42
CA ALA A 59 16.15 -16.28 6.24
C ALA A 59 17.40 -15.72 5.51
N PRO A 60 18.16 -16.56 4.81
CA PRO A 60 19.14 -16.09 3.84
C PRO A 60 18.47 -15.26 2.74
N LEU A 61 19.26 -14.44 2.01
CA LEU A 61 18.81 -13.73 0.82
C LEU A 61 18.24 -14.69 -0.23
N SER A 62 16.91 -14.85 -0.23
CA SER A 62 16.23 -15.83 -1.09
C SER A 62 14.71 -15.61 -1.09
N GLU A 63 14.24 -14.50 -1.65
CA GLU A 63 12.85 -14.06 -1.59
C GLU A 63 11.86 -15.09 -2.13
N SER A 64 12.25 -15.83 -3.19
CA SER A 64 11.44 -16.95 -3.69
C SER A 64 11.32 -18.09 -2.67
N ALA A 65 12.38 -18.42 -1.93
CA ALA A 65 12.34 -19.46 -0.90
C ALA A 65 11.50 -19.01 0.31
N ILE A 66 11.63 -17.73 0.72
CA ILE A 66 10.86 -17.13 1.81
C ILE A 66 9.36 -17.20 1.47
N ALA A 67 8.96 -16.73 0.29
CA ALA A 67 7.57 -16.77 -0.17
C ALA A 67 7.04 -18.20 -0.33
N GLY A 68 7.87 -19.13 -0.84
CA GLY A 68 7.53 -20.55 -0.96
C GLY A 68 7.36 -21.26 0.38
N CYS A 69 8.22 -20.96 1.36
CA CYS A 69 8.09 -21.43 2.74
C CYS A 69 6.75 -20.99 3.35
N ALA A 70 6.39 -19.71 3.18
CA ALA A 70 5.13 -19.17 3.66
C ALA A 70 3.92 -19.88 3.01
N THR A 71 3.99 -20.15 1.69
CA THR A 71 2.95 -20.93 0.99
C THR A 71 2.75 -22.31 1.58
N GLY A 72 3.85 -23.04 1.83
CA GLY A 72 3.81 -24.36 2.48
C GLY A 72 3.28 -24.30 3.91
N ALA A 73 3.68 -23.31 4.69
CA ALA A 73 3.22 -23.13 6.06
C ALA A 73 1.72 -22.82 6.14
N ALA A 74 1.20 -22.00 5.23
CA ALA A 74 -0.23 -21.70 5.16
C ALA A 74 -1.07 -22.95 4.89
N LEU A 75 -0.60 -23.84 4.00
CA LEU A 75 -1.28 -25.10 3.69
C LEU A 75 -1.39 -26.06 4.86
N VAL A 76 -0.54 -25.92 5.89
CA VAL A 76 -0.58 -26.74 7.10
C VAL A 76 -1.14 -25.98 8.32
N GLY A 77 -1.80 -24.84 8.10
CA GLY A 77 -2.61 -24.12 9.08
C GLY A 77 -1.90 -23.00 9.83
N TYR A 78 -0.72 -22.57 9.41
CA TYR A 78 -0.06 -21.36 9.92
C TYR A 78 -0.52 -20.10 9.18
N ARG A 79 -0.31 -18.93 9.80
CA ARG A 79 -0.57 -17.60 9.24
C ARG A 79 0.75 -16.83 9.09
N PRO A 80 1.50 -17.08 8.03
CA PRO A 80 2.81 -16.46 7.83
C PRO A 80 2.68 -14.99 7.41
N ILE A 81 3.55 -14.16 7.99
CA ILE A 81 3.83 -12.81 7.53
C ILE A 81 5.21 -12.84 6.88
N VAL A 82 5.27 -12.56 5.59
CA VAL A 82 6.50 -12.47 4.81
C VAL A 82 6.94 -11.02 4.77
N GLU A 83 8.15 -10.71 5.23
CA GLU A 83 8.79 -9.44 4.98
C GLU A 83 9.75 -9.54 3.79
N LEU A 84 9.45 -8.79 2.73
CA LEU A 84 10.39 -8.54 1.64
C LEU A 84 10.95 -7.13 1.82
N MET A 85 12.28 -7.01 1.88
CA MET A 85 12.98 -5.77 2.25
C MET A 85 12.55 -4.55 1.44
N PHE A 86 12.38 -4.72 0.12
CA PHE A 86 11.98 -3.67 -0.80
C PHE A 86 10.98 -4.21 -1.81
N GLY A 87 10.04 -3.35 -2.24
CA GLY A 87 9.05 -3.68 -3.26
C GLY A 87 9.64 -4.17 -4.57
N ASP A 88 10.86 -3.77 -4.89
CA ASP A 88 11.61 -4.22 -6.05
C ASP A 88 11.84 -5.74 -6.04
N PHE A 89 12.01 -6.34 -4.88
CA PHE A 89 12.25 -7.77 -4.71
C PHE A 89 10.98 -8.64 -4.81
N LEU A 90 9.81 -8.01 -4.87
CA LEU A 90 8.59 -8.70 -5.29
C LEU A 90 8.75 -9.39 -6.64
N THR A 91 9.60 -8.84 -7.52
CA THR A 91 9.90 -9.44 -8.82
C THR A 91 10.57 -10.81 -8.70
N ILE A 92 11.42 -11.02 -7.66
CA ILE A 92 12.08 -12.30 -7.38
C ILE A 92 11.09 -13.30 -6.78
N ALA A 93 10.23 -12.84 -5.85
CA ALA A 93 9.22 -13.66 -5.19
C ALA A 93 7.96 -13.91 -6.02
N SER A 94 7.80 -13.21 -7.16
CA SER A 94 6.53 -13.15 -7.91
C SER A 94 6.01 -14.51 -8.36
N GLU A 95 6.87 -15.47 -8.71
CA GLU A 95 6.45 -16.83 -9.06
C GLU A 95 5.69 -17.49 -7.90
N GLN A 96 6.22 -17.41 -6.68
CA GLN A 96 5.61 -18.01 -5.50
C GLN A 96 4.32 -17.27 -5.09
N ILE A 97 4.29 -15.97 -5.25
CA ILE A 97 3.11 -15.15 -4.95
C ILE A 97 2.01 -15.40 -6.00
N VAL A 98 2.36 -15.25 -7.29
CA VAL A 98 1.40 -15.21 -8.40
C VAL A 98 0.95 -16.61 -8.81
N ASN A 99 1.88 -17.56 -9.01
CA ASN A 99 1.57 -18.89 -9.54
C ASN A 99 1.27 -19.92 -8.44
N CYS A 100 1.81 -19.74 -7.25
CA CYS A 100 1.56 -20.65 -6.13
C CYS A 100 0.47 -20.08 -5.19
N ALA A 101 0.76 -19.13 -4.32
CA ALA A 101 -0.14 -18.70 -3.26
C ALA A 101 -1.50 -18.20 -3.79
N ALA A 102 -1.49 -17.29 -4.76
CA ALA A 102 -2.71 -16.69 -5.31
C ALA A 102 -3.65 -17.70 -6.00
N LYS A 103 -3.12 -18.84 -6.47
CA LYS A 103 -3.91 -19.86 -7.21
C LYS A 103 -4.31 -21.06 -6.35
N MET A 104 -3.66 -21.26 -5.21
CA MET A 104 -3.82 -22.49 -4.43
C MET A 104 -5.26 -22.72 -3.99
N ARG A 105 -5.90 -21.71 -3.39
CA ARG A 105 -7.29 -21.82 -2.94
C ARG A 105 -8.26 -22.17 -4.08
N TRP A 106 -8.10 -21.52 -5.23
CA TRP A 106 -8.91 -21.81 -6.43
C TRP A 106 -8.68 -23.21 -6.96
N SER A 107 -7.41 -23.63 -7.10
CA SER A 107 -7.05 -24.94 -7.67
C SER A 107 -7.50 -26.11 -6.80
N LEU A 108 -7.64 -25.88 -5.49
CA LEU A 108 -8.11 -26.87 -4.50
C LEU A 108 -9.60 -26.71 -4.17
N GLY A 109 -10.38 -26.03 -5.05
CA GLY A 109 -11.84 -25.94 -4.91
C GLY A 109 -12.34 -25.15 -3.69
N GLY A 110 -11.49 -24.32 -3.08
CA GLY A 110 -11.83 -23.54 -1.88
C GLY A 110 -11.70 -24.31 -0.56
N GLU A 111 -11.18 -25.54 -0.60
CA GLU A 111 -11.05 -26.39 0.62
C GLU A 111 -9.88 -25.96 1.52
N VAL A 112 -8.99 -25.09 1.06
CA VAL A 112 -7.87 -24.57 1.85
C VAL A 112 -7.93 -23.06 1.94
N ASP A 113 -7.53 -22.52 3.09
CA ASP A 113 -7.22 -21.12 3.27
C ASP A 113 -5.74 -20.86 2.94
N MET A 114 -5.45 -19.66 2.46
CA MET A 114 -4.10 -19.20 2.15
C MET A 114 -3.78 -17.88 2.87
N PRO A 115 -3.80 -17.87 4.20
CA PRO A 115 -3.72 -16.67 5.03
C PRO A 115 -2.28 -16.13 5.09
N ILE A 116 -1.77 -15.66 3.97
CA ILE A 116 -0.39 -15.16 3.84
C ILE A 116 -0.41 -13.65 3.71
N VAL A 117 0.37 -12.97 4.52
CA VAL A 117 0.66 -11.55 4.35
C VAL A 117 2.03 -11.39 3.71
N TYR A 118 2.10 -10.72 2.57
CA TYR A 118 3.34 -10.24 1.99
C TYR A 118 3.43 -8.75 2.27
N ARG A 119 4.34 -8.32 3.14
CA ARG A 119 4.58 -6.91 3.42
C ARG A 119 5.93 -6.46 2.86
N THR A 120 5.97 -5.25 2.33
CA THR A 120 7.20 -4.71 1.76
C THR A 120 7.24 -3.19 1.79
N ALA A 121 8.45 -2.65 1.93
CA ALA A 121 8.73 -1.23 1.82
C ALA A 121 8.92 -0.84 0.35
N TYR A 122 8.12 0.10 -0.17
CA TYR A 122 8.18 0.53 -1.58
C TYR A 122 8.25 2.06 -1.71
N GLY A 123 8.35 2.55 -2.96
CA GLY A 123 8.28 3.97 -3.29
C GLY A 123 9.62 4.73 -3.13
N GLY A 124 9.66 5.98 -3.55
CA GLY A 124 10.83 6.86 -3.55
C GLY A 124 10.92 7.80 -2.34
N GLY A 125 11.68 8.87 -2.51
CA GLY A 125 11.82 9.98 -1.56
C GLY A 125 12.90 9.80 -0.50
N VAL A 126 13.72 8.75 -0.59
CA VAL A 126 14.81 8.47 0.37
C VAL A 126 16.18 8.27 -0.28
N GLY A 127 16.29 8.55 -1.59
CA GLY A 127 17.55 8.43 -2.32
C GLY A 127 18.01 7.00 -2.59
N ALA A 128 17.11 6.01 -2.50
CA ALA A 128 17.46 4.60 -2.63
C ALA A 128 17.68 4.13 -4.08
N GLY A 129 17.29 4.95 -5.07
CA GLY A 129 17.55 4.74 -6.49
C GLY A 129 16.73 3.63 -7.13
N MET A 130 17.11 3.29 -8.36
CA MET A 130 16.30 2.51 -9.30
C MET A 130 16.01 1.05 -8.88
N HIS A 131 16.76 0.50 -7.96
CA HIS A 131 16.61 -0.90 -7.51
C HIS A 131 15.94 -1.05 -6.14
N HIS A 132 15.53 0.07 -5.51
CA HIS A 132 14.96 0.09 -4.17
C HIS A 132 13.83 1.12 -4.02
N SER A 133 13.26 1.61 -5.13
CA SER A 133 12.25 2.68 -5.08
C SER A 133 11.11 2.51 -6.09
N GLN A 134 11.04 1.38 -6.77
CA GLN A 134 10.01 1.15 -7.78
C GLN A 134 8.64 0.89 -7.14
N CYS A 135 7.59 1.19 -7.91
CA CYS A 135 6.20 0.99 -7.55
C CYS A 135 5.62 -0.11 -8.44
N PHE A 136 5.31 -1.28 -7.87
CA PHE A 136 4.83 -2.47 -8.58
C PHE A 136 3.36 -2.81 -8.29
N GLU A 137 2.61 -1.90 -7.68
CA GLU A 137 1.20 -2.13 -7.32
C GLU A 137 0.35 -2.62 -8.49
N SER A 138 0.55 -2.06 -9.68
CA SER A 138 -0.20 -2.43 -10.87
C SER A 138 0.06 -3.86 -11.34
N TRP A 139 1.25 -4.42 -11.10
CA TRP A 139 1.58 -5.78 -11.49
C TRP A 139 0.75 -6.80 -10.71
N PHE A 140 0.53 -6.53 -9.44
CA PHE A 140 -0.20 -7.42 -8.54
C PHE A 140 -1.71 -7.14 -8.54
N ALA A 141 -2.15 -5.92 -8.89
CA ALA A 141 -3.56 -5.60 -9.07
C ALA A 141 -4.23 -6.43 -10.18
N GLY A 142 -3.46 -6.90 -11.17
CA GLY A 142 -3.94 -7.79 -12.22
C GLY A 142 -3.89 -9.30 -11.88
N VAL A 143 -3.61 -9.69 -10.63
CA VAL A 143 -3.46 -11.10 -10.25
C VAL A 143 -4.69 -11.61 -9.49
N PRO A 144 -5.56 -12.45 -10.08
CA PRO A 144 -6.67 -13.05 -9.36
C PRO A 144 -6.19 -13.96 -8.21
N GLY A 145 -6.81 -13.80 -7.03
CA GLY A 145 -6.52 -14.61 -5.85
C GLY A 145 -5.57 -13.98 -4.84
N ILE A 146 -5.20 -12.71 -5.03
CA ILE A 146 -4.48 -11.89 -4.06
C ILE A 146 -5.25 -10.59 -3.81
N LYS A 147 -5.13 -10.02 -2.62
CA LYS A 147 -5.58 -8.66 -2.28
C LYS A 147 -4.38 -7.74 -2.18
N VAL A 148 -4.56 -6.45 -2.51
CA VAL A 148 -3.45 -5.47 -2.48
C VAL A 148 -3.91 -4.21 -1.75
N VAL A 149 -3.22 -3.87 -0.66
CA VAL A 149 -3.52 -2.69 0.17
C VAL A 149 -2.34 -1.73 0.22
N MET A 150 -2.64 -0.43 0.29
CA MET A 150 -1.66 0.66 0.22
C MET A 150 -1.99 1.73 1.27
N PRO A 151 -1.72 1.49 2.55
CA PRO A 151 -2.06 2.42 3.62
C PRO A 151 -1.35 3.78 3.47
N SER A 152 -2.06 4.86 3.82
CA SER A 152 -1.56 6.24 3.73
C SER A 152 -1.25 6.88 5.09
N THR A 153 -1.84 6.39 6.18
CA THR A 153 -1.67 6.93 7.54
C THR A 153 -1.21 5.86 8.53
N PRO A 154 -0.69 6.23 9.73
CA PRO A 154 -0.38 5.27 10.78
C PRO A 154 -1.58 4.39 11.18
N ALA A 155 -2.78 4.99 11.28
CA ALA A 155 -4.00 4.25 11.59
C ALA A 155 -4.36 3.27 10.47
N ASP A 156 -4.22 3.69 9.20
CA ASP A 156 -4.46 2.81 8.05
C ASP A 156 -3.45 1.65 8.04
N ALA A 157 -2.17 1.93 8.31
CA ALA A 157 -1.12 0.91 8.35
C ALA A 157 -1.41 -0.17 9.39
N LYS A 158 -1.75 0.23 10.63
CA LYS A 158 -2.11 -0.70 11.68
C LYS A 158 -3.39 -1.46 11.34
N GLY A 159 -4.46 -0.76 10.98
CA GLY A 159 -5.78 -1.36 10.77
C GLY A 159 -5.85 -2.30 9.57
N LEU A 160 -5.20 -1.94 8.45
CA LEU A 160 -5.14 -2.78 7.24
C LEU A 160 -4.19 -3.97 7.41
N LEU A 161 -3.04 -3.81 8.09
CA LEU A 161 -2.14 -4.93 8.35
C LEU A 161 -2.80 -5.97 9.25
N LYS A 162 -3.50 -5.54 10.31
CA LYS A 162 -4.29 -6.47 11.16
C LYS A 162 -5.40 -7.16 10.37
N ALA A 163 -6.10 -6.43 9.50
CA ALA A 163 -7.09 -7.02 8.60
C ALA A 163 -6.47 -8.05 7.66
N ALA A 164 -5.28 -7.76 7.11
CA ALA A 164 -4.54 -8.68 6.25
C ALA A 164 -4.13 -9.97 6.97
N VAL A 165 -3.63 -9.87 8.21
CA VAL A 165 -3.27 -11.06 9.02
C VAL A 165 -4.50 -11.92 9.34
N ARG A 166 -5.67 -11.29 9.51
CA ARG A 166 -6.93 -12.00 9.82
C ARG A 166 -7.67 -12.50 8.57
N ASP A 167 -7.23 -12.13 7.38
CA ASP A 167 -7.83 -12.61 6.11
C ASP A 167 -7.43 -14.05 5.82
N ASN A 168 -8.26 -14.76 5.07
CA ASN A 168 -8.00 -16.14 4.65
C ASN A 168 -7.50 -16.26 3.20
N ASP A 169 -7.32 -15.14 2.52
CA ASP A 169 -6.67 -15.06 1.20
C ASP A 169 -5.32 -14.35 1.31
N PRO A 170 -4.40 -14.54 0.35
CA PRO A 170 -3.14 -13.83 0.34
C PRO A 170 -3.35 -12.30 0.21
N VAL A 171 -2.65 -11.53 1.02
CA VAL A 171 -2.70 -10.06 0.99
C VAL A 171 -1.30 -9.48 0.83
N LEU A 172 -1.12 -8.63 -0.18
CA LEU A 172 0.07 -7.81 -0.36
C LEU A 172 -0.14 -6.43 0.29
N VAL A 173 0.69 -6.11 1.27
CA VAL A 173 0.69 -4.82 1.98
C VAL A 173 1.88 -4.00 1.51
N LEU A 174 1.61 -2.95 0.75
CA LEU A 174 2.61 -2.04 0.20
C LEU A 174 2.75 -0.84 1.15
N GLU A 175 3.85 -0.81 1.91
CA GLU A 175 4.13 0.21 2.91
C GLU A 175 5.09 1.25 2.34
N HIS A 176 4.66 2.51 2.23
CA HIS A 176 5.51 3.54 1.64
C HIS A 176 6.63 3.95 2.60
N LYS A 177 7.88 3.58 2.29
CA LYS A 177 9.02 3.77 3.20
C LYS A 177 9.34 5.22 3.56
N PHE A 178 8.96 6.18 2.69
CA PHE A 178 9.09 7.60 3.01
C PHE A 178 8.26 8.00 4.24
N LEU A 179 7.12 7.35 4.45
CA LEU A 179 6.21 7.63 5.56
C LEU A 179 6.72 7.07 6.90
N TYR A 180 7.53 6.01 6.90
CA TYR A 180 7.90 5.24 8.09
C TYR A 180 8.28 6.08 9.32
N LYS A 181 9.26 6.98 9.16
CA LYS A 181 9.81 7.80 10.27
C LYS A 181 9.51 9.29 10.10
N ARG A 182 8.67 9.66 9.14
CA ARG A 182 8.33 11.05 8.83
C ARG A 182 6.88 11.39 9.10
N LEU A 183 5.99 10.42 8.96
CA LEU A 183 4.58 10.61 9.22
C LEU A 183 4.24 10.12 10.63
N GLN A 184 3.74 11.01 11.45
CA GLN A 184 3.15 10.73 12.75
C GLN A 184 1.67 11.11 12.70
N GLY A 185 0.82 10.34 13.38
CA GLY A 185 -0.60 10.63 13.43
C GLY A 185 -1.34 9.79 14.46
N PRO A 186 -2.62 10.11 14.68
CA PRO A 186 -3.46 9.46 15.67
C PRO A 186 -3.76 8.02 15.29
N VAL A 187 -3.60 7.11 16.24
CA VAL A 187 -3.94 5.69 16.12
C VAL A 187 -4.89 5.32 17.26
N PRO A 188 -6.01 4.63 17.02
CA PRO A 188 -6.90 4.13 18.08
C PRO A 188 -6.16 3.19 19.03
N ASP A 189 -6.53 3.26 20.32
CA ASP A 189 -5.97 2.38 21.36
C ASP A 189 -6.66 1.01 21.38
N ASP A 190 -7.85 0.92 20.81
CA ASP A 190 -8.67 -0.29 20.78
C ASP A 190 -8.14 -1.30 19.74
N ASP A 191 -8.54 -2.57 19.90
CA ASP A 191 -8.36 -3.56 18.84
C ASP A 191 -9.32 -3.28 17.67
N TYR A 192 -8.80 -2.68 16.62
CA TYR A 192 -9.57 -2.36 15.43
C TYR A 192 -8.93 -2.94 14.17
N ILE A 193 -9.73 -3.11 13.15
CA ILE A 193 -9.31 -3.39 11.78
C ILE A 193 -9.96 -2.40 10.82
N ILE A 194 -9.32 -2.15 9.70
CA ILE A 194 -9.92 -1.46 8.56
C ILE A 194 -10.28 -2.53 7.53
N PRO A 195 -11.56 -2.65 7.13
CA PRO A 195 -11.96 -3.64 6.14
C PRO A 195 -11.24 -3.43 4.81
N ILE A 196 -10.64 -4.50 4.28
CA ILE A 196 -10.02 -4.48 2.95
C ILE A 196 -11.10 -4.22 1.90
N GLY A 197 -10.84 -3.33 0.95
CA GLY A 197 -11.81 -2.91 -0.06
C GLY A 197 -12.69 -1.74 0.38
N LYS A 198 -12.29 -0.99 1.43
CA LYS A 198 -12.96 0.23 1.87
C LYS A 198 -12.03 1.43 1.82
N GLY A 199 -12.41 2.39 0.97
CA GLY A 199 -11.75 3.69 0.88
C GLY A 199 -12.15 4.66 1.99
N ASP A 200 -11.58 5.86 1.94
CA ASP A 200 -11.80 6.94 2.91
C ASP A 200 -11.78 8.31 2.21
N ILE A 201 -12.66 9.21 2.62
CA ILE A 201 -12.61 10.60 2.21
C ILE A 201 -11.74 11.34 3.23
N LYS A 202 -10.53 11.70 2.83
CA LYS A 202 -9.57 12.40 3.69
C LYS A 202 -9.87 13.90 3.80
N ARG A 203 -10.55 14.45 2.80
CA ARG A 203 -11.01 15.83 2.78
C ARG A 203 -12.29 15.91 1.92
N GLU A 204 -13.31 16.56 2.44
CA GLU A 204 -14.53 16.89 1.67
C GLU A 204 -14.29 18.07 0.73
N GLY A 205 -14.95 18.06 -0.43
CA GLY A 205 -14.92 19.12 -1.43
C GLY A 205 -15.98 18.91 -2.50
N ASP A 206 -16.35 19.98 -3.22
CA ASP A 206 -17.49 19.95 -4.13
C ASP A 206 -17.13 20.26 -5.60
N ASP A 207 -15.88 20.69 -5.91
CA ASP A 207 -15.51 21.17 -7.23
C ASP A 207 -14.71 20.15 -8.08
N VAL A 208 -13.91 19.30 -7.43
CA VAL A 208 -13.07 18.29 -8.09
C VAL A 208 -12.73 17.15 -7.13
N THR A 209 -12.70 15.92 -7.63
CA THR A 209 -12.21 14.74 -6.89
C THR A 209 -10.74 14.48 -7.21
N ILE A 210 -9.90 14.38 -6.17
CA ILE A 210 -8.51 13.92 -6.27
C ILE A 210 -8.45 12.53 -5.66
N ILE A 211 -8.24 11.50 -6.49
CA ILE A 211 -8.09 10.11 -6.05
C ILE A 211 -6.58 9.84 -5.92
N ALA A 212 -6.09 9.65 -4.70
CA ALA A 212 -4.66 9.53 -4.44
C ALA A 212 -4.30 8.23 -3.72
N LEU A 213 -3.17 7.61 -4.11
CA LEU A 213 -2.72 6.33 -3.55
C LEU A 213 -1.58 6.54 -2.56
N SER A 214 -1.72 5.97 -1.35
CA SER A 214 -0.67 5.89 -0.32
C SER A 214 -0.02 7.25 -0.01
N ALA A 215 1.31 7.41 -0.19
CA ALA A 215 2.01 8.67 0.10
C ALA A 215 1.47 9.87 -0.71
N MET A 216 0.90 9.64 -1.88
CA MET A 216 0.33 10.70 -2.71
C MET A 216 -0.94 11.32 -2.09
N VAL A 217 -1.58 10.68 -1.12
CA VAL A 217 -2.67 11.27 -0.34
C VAL A 217 -2.21 12.55 0.36
N HIS A 218 -0.99 12.57 0.89
CA HIS A 218 -0.45 13.75 1.57
C HIS A 218 -0.16 14.89 0.59
N GLN A 219 0.33 14.56 -0.62
CA GLN A 219 0.51 15.54 -1.69
C GLN A 219 -0.84 16.08 -2.21
N ALA A 220 -1.86 15.21 -2.24
CA ALA A 220 -3.23 15.62 -2.61
C ALA A 220 -3.86 16.55 -1.57
N LEU A 221 -3.66 16.29 -0.28
CA LEU A 221 -4.13 17.16 0.80
C LEU A 221 -3.44 18.53 0.74
N GLU A 222 -2.13 18.57 0.54
CA GLU A 222 -1.38 19.81 0.35
C GLU A 222 -1.86 20.59 -0.89
N ALA A 223 -2.10 19.89 -2.00
CA ALA A 223 -2.66 20.50 -3.22
C ALA A 223 -4.07 21.05 -2.97
N ALA A 224 -4.92 20.35 -2.23
CA ALA A 224 -6.26 20.80 -1.89
C ALA A 224 -6.25 22.09 -1.02
N GLU A 225 -5.27 22.23 -0.10
CA GLU A 225 -5.08 23.46 0.68
C GLU A 225 -4.66 24.65 -0.20
N GLN A 226 -3.80 24.41 -1.21
CA GLN A 226 -3.41 25.44 -2.17
C GLN A 226 -4.58 25.84 -3.07
N LEU A 227 -5.37 24.89 -3.55
CA LEU A 227 -6.55 25.10 -4.39
C LEU A 227 -7.65 25.88 -3.66
N GLU A 228 -7.83 25.63 -2.35
CA GLU A 228 -8.79 26.37 -1.52
C GLU A 228 -8.50 27.88 -1.50
N GLN A 229 -7.23 28.28 -1.52
CA GLN A 229 -6.84 29.70 -1.60
C GLN A 229 -7.27 30.36 -2.93
N GLU A 230 -7.54 29.53 -3.94
CA GLU A 230 -8.04 29.94 -5.25
C GLU A 230 -9.55 29.69 -5.40
N ASN A 231 -10.26 29.37 -4.29
CA ASN A 231 -11.69 29.05 -4.22
C ASN A 231 -12.08 27.77 -4.98
N ILE A 232 -11.20 26.78 -5.07
CA ILE A 232 -11.49 25.45 -5.59
C ILE A 232 -11.52 24.46 -4.41
N GLN A 233 -12.68 23.84 -4.16
CA GLN A 233 -12.88 22.89 -3.09
C GLN A 233 -12.64 21.47 -3.59
N ALA A 234 -11.44 20.95 -3.37
CA ALA A 234 -11.07 19.59 -3.79
C ALA A 234 -11.44 18.56 -2.72
N GLU A 235 -12.17 17.51 -3.14
CA GLU A 235 -12.37 16.30 -2.37
C GLU A 235 -11.18 15.37 -2.55
N VAL A 236 -10.61 14.83 -1.46
CA VAL A 236 -9.50 13.90 -1.52
C VAL A 236 -9.97 12.52 -1.09
N VAL A 237 -9.95 11.58 -2.03
CA VAL A 237 -10.32 10.17 -1.84
C VAL A 237 -9.07 9.32 -1.76
N ASP A 238 -8.93 8.57 -0.67
CA ASP A 238 -7.92 7.53 -0.48
C ASP A 238 -8.58 6.16 -0.64
N PRO A 239 -8.32 5.43 -1.71
CA PRO A 239 -8.87 4.08 -1.87
C PRO A 239 -8.35 3.08 -0.84
N ARG A 240 -7.16 3.30 -0.24
CA ARG A 240 -6.49 2.39 0.72
C ARG A 240 -6.20 1.00 0.16
N THR A 241 -7.08 0.51 -0.69
CA THR A 241 -7.02 -0.82 -1.31
C THR A 241 -7.16 -0.67 -2.82
N ILE A 242 -6.26 -1.29 -3.56
CA ILE A 242 -6.36 -1.31 -5.03
C ILE A 242 -6.95 -2.62 -5.55
N LEU A 243 -6.92 -3.67 -4.73
CA LEU A 243 -7.59 -4.93 -5.04
C LEU A 243 -8.11 -5.61 -3.75
N PRO A 244 -9.43 -5.72 -3.54
CA PRO A 244 -10.49 -5.12 -4.36
C PRO A 244 -10.56 -3.59 -4.19
N LEU A 245 -10.86 -2.87 -5.26
CA LEU A 245 -11.04 -1.43 -5.22
C LEU A 245 -12.44 -1.05 -4.67
N ASP A 246 -12.52 -0.02 -3.85
CA ASP A 246 -13.81 0.59 -3.48
C ASP A 246 -14.28 1.54 -4.60
N GLU A 247 -14.84 0.95 -5.65
CA GLU A 247 -15.35 1.73 -6.79
C GLU A 247 -16.49 2.68 -6.38
N GLU A 248 -17.27 2.28 -5.35
CA GLU A 248 -18.44 3.04 -4.92
C GLU A 248 -18.07 4.41 -4.37
N ILE A 249 -17.03 4.50 -3.53
CA ILE A 249 -16.57 5.78 -2.97
C ILE A 249 -16.04 6.70 -4.08
N ILE A 250 -15.32 6.14 -5.05
CA ILE A 250 -14.77 6.89 -6.19
C ILE A 250 -15.89 7.44 -7.07
N LEU A 251 -16.84 6.59 -7.46
CA LEU A 251 -17.95 6.97 -8.32
C LEU A 251 -18.85 8.02 -7.66
N LYS A 252 -19.18 7.87 -6.37
CA LYS A 252 -19.97 8.86 -5.61
C LYS A 252 -19.27 10.21 -5.50
N SER A 253 -17.97 10.22 -5.28
CA SER A 253 -17.19 11.44 -5.22
C SER A 253 -17.18 12.15 -6.57
N VAL A 254 -16.95 11.43 -7.67
CA VAL A 254 -16.95 12.01 -9.02
C VAL A 254 -18.35 12.40 -9.46
N GLU A 255 -19.41 11.67 -9.09
CA GLU A 255 -20.80 12.08 -9.32
C GLU A 255 -21.12 13.44 -8.67
N LYS A 256 -20.58 13.70 -7.47
CA LYS A 256 -20.73 14.96 -6.75
C LYS A 256 -19.98 16.12 -7.41
N THR A 257 -18.73 15.87 -7.85
CA THR A 257 -17.80 16.94 -8.27
C THR A 257 -17.70 17.14 -9.79
N GLY A 258 -18.14 16.19 -10.59
CA GLY A 258 -18.05 16.19 -12.05
C GLY A 258 -16.65 16.06 -12.65
N LYS A 259 -15.59 16.12 -11.84
CA LYS A 259 -14.19 16.20 -12.32
C LYS A 259 -13.29 15.28 -11.52
N ALA A 260 -12.29 14.67 -12.18
CA ALA A 260 -11.39 13.71 -11.54
C ALA A 260 -9.91 13.91 -11.92
N VAL A 261 -9.05 13.92 -10.89
CA VAL A 261 -7.60 13.83 -11.01
C VAL A 261 -7.15 12.58 -10.23
N ILE A 262 -6.43 11.66 -10.88
CA ILE A 262 -5.93 10.44 -10.27
C ILE A 262 -4.42 10.56 -10.05
N VAL A 263 -3.96 10.28 -8.84
CA VAL A 263 -2.57 10.53 -8.43
C VAL A 263 -1.94 9.25 -7.87
N HIS A 264 -0.82 8.84 -8.44
CA HIS A 264 0.01 7.74 -7.92
C HIS A 264 1.49 7.99 -8.20
N GLU A 265 2.36 7.36 -7.44
CA GLU A 265 3.80 7.56 -7.60
C GLU A 265 4.38 6.79 -8.78
N ALA A 266 3.81 5.65 -9.13
CA ALA A 266 4.22 4.90 -10.32
C ALA A 266 4.17 5.75 -11.60
N PRO A 267 4.91 5.40 -12.67
CA PRO A 267 4.75 6.04 -13.96
C PRO A 267 3.32 6.01 -14.46
N VAL A 268 2.89 7.07 -15.18
CA VAL A 268 1.53 7.14 -15.74
C VAL A 268 1.24 5.97 -16.70
N ILE A 269 2.26 5.55 -17.47
CA ILE A 269 2.16 4.40 -18.40
C ILE A 269 2.17 3.10 -17.58
N GLY A 270 1.09 2.33 -17.68
CA GLY A 270 0.93 1.07 -16.95
C GLY A 270 0.65 1.23 -15.45
N GLY A 271 0.51 2.45 -14.95
CA GLY A 271 0.13 2.71 -13.58
C GLY A 271 -1.36 2.44 -13.30
N PHE A 272 -1.70 2.15 -12.04
CA PHE A 272 -3.06 1.77 -11.62
C PHE A 272 -4.10 2.87 -11.86
N GLY A 273 -3.69 4.12 -11.97
CA GLY A 273 -4.56 5.21 -12.38
C GLY A 273 -5.19 5.04 -13.76
N GLY A 274 -4.65 4.16 -14.61
CA GLY A 274 -5.27 3.75 -15.87
C GLY A 274 -6.52 2.92 -15.66
N GLU A 275 -6.54 2.02 -14.69
CA GLU A 275 -7.71 1.21 -14.30
C GLU A 275 -8.81 2.09 -13.70
N ILE A 276 -8.47 2.98 -12.77
CA ILE A 276 -9.45 3.92 -12.21
C ILE A 276 -10.06 4.80 -13.32
N ALA A 277 -9.25 5.29 -14.25
CA ALA A 277 -9.76 6.07 -15.39
C ALA A 277 -10.68 5.24 -16.30
N ALA A 278 -10.41 3.96 -16.51
CA ALA A 278 -11.28 3.05 -17.27
C ALA A 278 -12.61 2.82 -16.54
N ILE A 279 -12.60 2.63 -15.22
CA ILE A 279 -13.82 2.51 -14.40
C ILE A 279 -14.67 3.78 -14.51
N LEU A 280 -14.06 4.97 -14.43
CA LEU A 280 -14.76 6.23 -14.60
C LEU A 280 -15.33 6.40 -16.02
N ALA A 281 -14.63 5.93 -17.05
CA ALA A 281 -15.12 5.97 -18.42
C ALA A 281 -16.27 4.97 -18.68
N ASP A 282 -16.26 3.80 -18.02
CA ASP A 282 -17.29 2.77 -18.18
C ASP A 282 -18.54 3.03 -17.33
N LYS A 283 -18.35 3.40 -16.04
CA LYS A 283 -19.43 3.50 -15.06
C LYS A 283 -19.78 4.94 -14.64
N GLY A 284 -18.89 5.90 -14.89
CA GLY A 284 -19.00 7.27 -14.45
C GLY A 284 -19.06 8.31 -15.58
N ILE A 285 -19.18 7.87 -16.85
CA ILE A 285 -19.10 8.78 -18.00
C ILE A 285 -20.18 9.89 -17.97
N ASP A 286 -21.37 9.57 -17.46
CA ASP A 286 -22.48 10.53 -17.37
C ASP A 286 -22.28 11.58 -16.27
N PHE A 287 -21.33 11.37 -15.37
CA PHE A 287 -20.98 12.30 -14.27
C PHE A 287 -19.84 13.24 -14.66
N LEU A 288 -19.05 12.88 -15.69
CA LEU A 288 -17.84 13.62 -16.05
C LEU A 288 -18.17 14.88 -16.87
N GLU A 289 -17.77 16.02 -16.33
CA GLU A 289 -17.85 17.34 -16.99
C GLU A 289 -16.55 17.74 -17.69
N ALA A 290 -15.46 17.01 -17.43
CA ALA A 290 -14.13 17.26 -17.98
C ALA A 290 -13.36 15.94 -18.19
N PRO A 291 -12.28 15.95 -18.99
CA PRO A 291 -11.41 14.79 -19.14
C PRO A 291 -10.76 14.39 -17.80
N VAL A 292 -10.72 13.08 -17.50
CA VAL A 292 -9.99 12.55 -16.37
C VAL A 292 -8.49 12.80 -16.54
N LYS A 293 -7.86 13.42 -15.53
CA LYS A 293 -6.41 13.65 -15.50
C LYS A 293 -5.71 12.60 -14.67
N ARG A 294 -4.48 12.24 -15.07
CA ARG A 294 -3.62 11.34 -14.31
C ARG A 294 -2.30 12.03 -14.03
N VAL A 295 -1.88 12.06 -12.78
CA VAL A 295 -0.60 12.55 -12.30
C VAL A 295 0.20 11.36 -11.80
N GLY A 296 1.40 11.17 -12.31
CA GLY A 296 2.31 10.09 -11.94
C GLY A 296 3.73 10.43 -12.37
N ALA A 297 4.68 9.60 -11.98
CA ALA A 297 6.08 9.81 -12.32
C ALA A 297 6.34 9.75 -13.84
N PRO A 298 7.42 10.38 -14.32
CA PRO A 298 7.90 10.20 -15.68
C PRO A 298 8.26 8.74 -15.97
N PHE A 299 8.13 8.32 -17.23
CA PHE A 299 8.47 6.96 -17.64
C PHE A 299 10.00 6.78 -17.80
N CYS A 300 10.69 6.75 -16.67
CA CYS A 300 12.13 6.50 -16.59
C CYS A 300 12.46 5.82 -15.25
N PRO A 301 13.66 5.19 -15.11
CA PRO A 301 14.09 4.63 -13.83
C PRO A 301 14.20 5.69 -12.73
N VAL A 302 13.90 5.30 -11.49
CA VAL A 302 13.96 6.20 -10.32
C VAL A 302 15.40 6.67 -10.08
N PRO A 303 15.68 7.97 -10.09
CA PRO A 303 17.03 8.49 -9.84
C PRO A 303 17.37 8.40 -8.35
N SER A 304 18.68 8.42 -8.05
CA SER A 304 19.18 8.36 -6.67
C SER A 304 19.68 9.72 -6.13
N SER A 305 19.94 10.72 -7.01
CA SER A 305 20.29 12.05 -6.50
C SER A 305 19.05 12.76 -5.96
N PRO A 306 19.13 13.46 -4.82
CA PRO A 306 17.98 14.09 -4.19
C PRO A 306 17.23 15.06 -5.12
N GLU A 307 17.96 15.86 -5.90
CA GLU A 307 17.35 16.85 -6.80
C GLU A 307 16.61 16.18 -7.96
N MET A 308 17.16 15.09 -8.51
CA MET A 308 16.52 14.35 -9.59
C MET A 308 15.36 13.51 -9.08
N GLU A 309 15.47 12.93 -7.88
CA GLU A 309 14.38 12.19 -7.25
C GLU A 309 13.21 13.12 -6.93
N ALA A 310 13.48 14.33 -6.41
CA ALA A 310 12.45 15.35 -6.17
C ALA A 310 11.75 15.80 -7.46
N PHE A 311 12.47 15.88 -8.59
CA PHE A 311 11.86 16.15 -9.90
C PHE A 311 11.05 14.96 -10.44
N TYR A 312 11.47 13.74 -10.14
CA TYR A 312 10.81 12.52 -10.59
C TYR A 312 9.48 12.26 -9.88
N LEU A 313 9.43 12.51 -8.57
CA LEU A 313 8.26 12.23 -7.75
C LEU A 313 7.15 13.26 -7.99
N PRO A 314 5.90 12.82 -8.21
CA PRO A 314 4.75 13.72 -8.24
C PRO A 314 4.63 14.48 -6.92
N ASN A 315 4.21 15.75 -7.01
CA ASN A 315 4.08 16.65 -5.87
C ASN A 315 2.79 17.47 -5.94
N ALA A 316 2.52 18.27 -4.91
CA ALA A 316 1.32 19.09 -4.81
C ALA A 316 1.17 20.05 -6.00
N GLU A 317 2.25 20.65 -6.50
CA GLU A 317 2.21 21.58 -7.64
C GLU A 317 1.74 20.89 -8.93
N ASN A 318 2.20 19.64 -9.17
CA ASN A 318 1.75 18.85 -10.32
C ASN A 318 0.25 18.55 -10.24
N ILE A 319 -0.26 18.29 -9.04
CA ILE A 319 -1.69 18.03 -8.80
C ILE A 319 -2.50 19.30 -9.01
N VAL A 320 -2.07 20.43 -8.43
CA VAL A 320 -2.70 21.76 -8.63
C VAL A 320 -2.78 22.10 -10.12
N GLN A 321 -1.69 21.90 -10.85
CA GLN A 321 -1.68 22.15 -12.30
C GLN A 321 -2.69 21.26 -13.04
N ALA A 322 -2.76 19.96 -12.72
CA ALA A 322 -3.71 19.04 -13.35
C ALA A 322 -5.16 19.41 -13.04
N VAL A 323 -5.46 19.86 -11.82
CA VAL A 323 -6.80 20.37 -11.45
C VAL A 323 -7.14 21.62 -12.27
N LYS A 324 -6.24 22.61 -12.37
CA LYS A 324 -6.48 23.85 -13.13
C LYS A 324 -6.72 23.62 -14.63
N GLU A 325 -6.26 22.53 -15.18
CA GLU A 325 -6.52 22.17 -16.58
C GLU A 325 -7.96 21.71 -16.83
N ILE A 326 -8.72 21.39 -15.76
CA ILE A 326 -10.09 20.86 -15.84
C ILE A 326 -11.10 21.61 -14.96
N ALA A 327 -10.63 22.59 -14.17
CA ALA A 327 -11.46 23.39 -13.26
C ALA A 327 -12.37 24.37 -13.97
#